data_4db2321da05042105a989861494ba3ff
#
_entry.id   4db2321da05042105a989861494ba3ff
#
_cell.length_a   1.000
_cell.length_b   1.000
_cell.length_c   1.000
_cell.angle_alpha   90.00
_cell.angle_beta   90.00
_cell.angle_gamma   90.00
#
_symmetry.space_group_name_H-M   'P 1'
#
loop_
_entity.id
_entity.type
_entity.pdbx_description
1 polymer ?
#
loop_
_entity_poly.entity_id
_entity_poly.type
_entity_poly.pdbx_seq_one_letter_code
_entity_poly.pdbx_strand_id
1 'polypeptide(L)' 'MLYKTGEKAPSTGNCDFVRHVDGTTRCTNEEQRIPLEKGETFPPHKSCEKACYWESA' A
#
# COMPACT_ATOMS: atom_id res chain seq x y z
N MET A 1 -8.65 -4.70 -6.89
CA MET A 1 -8.11 -3.56 -7.62
C MET A 1 -6.88 -3.03 -6.89
N LEU A 2 -5.82 -2.78 -7.61
CA LEU A 2 -4.57 -2.35 -7.00
C LEU A 2 -4.42 -0.84 -7.06
N TYR A 3 -3.85 -0.29 -6.02
CA TYR A 3 -3.51 1.12 -5.95
C TYR A 3 -2.03 1.25 -5.71
N LYS A 4 -1.44 2.33 -6.17
CA LYS A 4 -0.01 2.54 -6.07
C LYS A 4 0.28 3.66 -5.09
N THR A 5 1.43 3.61 -4.43
CA THR A 5 1.88 4.70 -3.59
C THR A 5 1.76 6.02 -4.33
N GLY A 6 1.14 7.00 -3.72
CA GLY A 6 0.89 8.29 -4.33
C GLY A 6 -0.51 8.48 -4.85
N GLU A 7 -1.25 7.39 -5.05
CA GLU A 7 -2.65 7.50 -5.45
C GLU A 7 -3.51 7.78 -4.23
N LYS A 8 -4.67 8.32 -4.47
CA LYS A 8 -5.58 8.62 -3.38
C LYS A 8 -6.58 7.51 -3.19
N ALA A 9 -6.90 7.24 -1.93
CA ALA A 9 -7.85 6.20 -1.60
C ALA A 9 -9.24 6.58 -2.09
N PRO A 10 -9.92 5.67 -2.78
CA PRO A 10 -11.27 5.97 -3.29
C PRO A 10 -12.34 5.89 -2.22
N SER A 11 -12.05 5.23 -1.12
CA SER A 11 -13.01 5.10 -0.04
C SER A 11 -12.27 4.79 1.25
N THR A 12 -12.95 5.02 2.36
CA THR A 12 -12.39 4.71 3.68
C THR A 12 -12.40 3.22 3.90
N GLY A 13 -11.29 2.69 4.42
CA GLY A 13 -11.21 1.27 4.74
C GLY A 13 -9.77 0.85 4.93
N ASN A 14 -9.58 -0.45 5.07
CA ASN A 14 -8.26 -1.03 5.24
C ASN A 14 -7.70 -1.42 3.90
N CYS A 15 -6.37 -1.33 3.78
CA CYS A 15 -5.67 -1.70 2.56
C CYS A 15 -4.52 -2.62 2.93
N ASP A 16 -4.28 -3.63 2.09
CA ASP A 16 -3.24 -4.60 2.31
C ASP A 16 -2.09 -4.36 1.35
N PHE A 17 -0.88 -4.54 1.85
CA PHE A 17 0.30 -4.48 1.00
C PHE A 17 0.30 -5.67 0.04
N VAL A 18 0.63 -5.41 -1.23
CA VAL A 18 0.72 -6.46 -2.24
C VAL A 18 2.16 -6.72 -2.61
N ARG A 19 2.82 -5.72 -3.18
CA ARG A 19 4.22 -5.85 -3.58
C ARG A 19 4.76 -4.47 -3.91
N HIS A 20 6.07 -4.39 -4.04
CA HIS A 20 6.69 -3.15 -4.46
C HIS A 20 6.49 -2.93 -5.95
N VAL A 21 6.55 -1.67 -6.35
CA VAL A 21 6.38 -1.32 -7.76
C VAL A 21 7.44 -1.97 -8.62
N ASP A 22 8.65 -2.14 -8.08
CA ASP A 22 9.73 -2.76 -8.82
C ASP A 22 9.64 -4.29 -8.84
N GLY A 23 8.58 -4.84 -8.26
CA GLY A 23 8.35 -6.28 -8.32
C GLY A 23 8.90 -7.08 -7.17
N THR A 24 9.57 -6.45 -6.22
CA THR A 24 10.14 -7.19 -5.10
C THR A 24 9.18 -7.19 -3.91
N THR A 25 9.35 -8.18 -3.06
CA THR A 25 8.60 -8.25 -1.79
C THR A 25 9.55 -8.55 -0.66
N ARG A 26 10.80 -8.15 -0.79
CA ARG A 26 11.85 -8.65 0.10
C ARG A 26 12.15 -7.76 1.28
N CYS A 27 11.60 -6.56 1.30
CA CYS A 27 11.91 -5.63 2.38
C CYS A 27 11.45 -6.14 3.72
N THR A 28 10.35 -6.84 3.71
CA THR A 28 9.80 -7.41 4.91
C THR A 28 9.01 -8.63 4.53
N ASN A 29 8.88 -9.54 5.46
CA ASN A 29 8.05 -10.70 5.25
C ASN A 29 6.72 -10.56 5.95
N GLU A 30 6.40 -9.38 6.43
CA GLU A 30 5.17 -9.20 7.17
C GLU A 30 4.11 -8.59 6.31
N GLU A 31 2.91 -9.09 6.46
CA GLU A 31 1.76 -8.43 5.86
C GLU A 31 1.57 -7.11 6.54
N GLN A 32 1.27 -6.11 5.75
CA GLN A 32 1.01 -4.81 6.29
C GLN A 32 -0.38 -4.37 5.87
N ARG A 33 -1.21 -4.12 6.85
CA ARG A 33 -2.55 -3.62 6.63
C ARG A 33 -2.65 -2.26 7.27
N ILE A 34 -3.11 -1.28 6.50
CA ILE A 34 -3.20 0.07 6.99
C ILE A 34 -4.61 0.59 6.80
N PRO A 35 -5.10 1.42 7.72
CA PRO A 35 -6.36 2.10 7.50
C PRO A 35 -6.11 3.38 6.71
N LEU A 36 -6.99 3.66 5.75
CA LEU A 36 -6.94 4.87 4.98
C LEU A 36 -8.34 5.44 4.87
N GLU A 37 -8.42 6.76 4.93
CA GLU A 37 -9.68 7.45 4.70
C GLU A 37 -9.75 7.91 3.26
N LYS A 38 -10.97 8.04 2.77
CA LYS A 38 -11.19 8.50 1.42
C LYS A 38 -10.43 9.79 1.19
N GLY A 39 -9.65 9.84 0.12
CA GLY A 39 -8.87 11.00 -0.24
C GLY A 39 -7.47 11.02 0.32
N GLU A 40 -7.13 10.09 1.22
CA GLU A 40 -5.78 9.99 1.72
C GLU A 40 -4.89 9.33 0.67
N THR A 41 -3.61 9.69 0.71
CA THR A 41 -2.64 9.18 -0.25
C THR A 41 -2.06 7.87 0.26
N PHE A 42 -1.95 6.89 -0.63
CA PHE A 42 -1.32 5.61 -0.28
C PHE A 42 0.15 5.83 0.03
N PRO A 43 0.61 5.38 1.19
CA PRO A 43 2.00 5.60 1.61
C PRO A 43 2.93 4.56 1.01
N PRO A 44 4.24 4.80 1.06
CA PRO A 44 5.20 3.77 0.70
C PRO A 44 5.22 2.68 1.76
N HIS A 45 5.85 1.57 1.42
CA HIS A 45 5.98 0.48 2.38
C HIS A 45 6.77 0.95 3.59
N LYS A 46 6.28 0.60 4.76
CA LYS A 46 6.85 1.16 5.98
C LYS A 46 8.29 0.73 6.20
N SER A 47 8.60 -0.52 5.92
CA SER A 47 9.95 -1.04 6.20
C SER A 47 10.97 -0.55 5.19
N CYS A 48 10.62 -0.48 3.93
CA CYS A 48 11.57 -0.14 2.88
C CYS A 48 11.45 1.27 2.39
N GLU A 49 10.34 1.93 2.70
CA GLU A 49 10.07 3.28 2.22
C GLU A 49 10.10 3.35 0.70
N LYS A 50 9.72 2.24 0.04
CA LYS A 50 9.66 2.18 -1.40
C LYS A 50 8.22 2.19 -1.85
N ALA A 51 8.00 2.72 -3.05
CA ALA A 51 6.68 2.69 -3.64
C ALA A 51 6.20 1.25 -3.76
N CYS A 52 4.91 1.05 -3.53
CA CYS A 52 4.37 -0.29 -3.55
C CYS A 52 2.92 -0.26 -3.99
N TYR A 53 2.36 -1.45 -4.20
CA TYR A 53 0.96 -1.60 -4.55
C TYR A 53 0.17 -2.00 -3.31
N TRP A 54 -1.02 -1.47 -3.22
CA TRP A 54 -1.95 -1.75 -2.13
C TRP A 54 -3.23 -2.28 -2.71
N GLU A 55 -3.93 -3.07 -1.93
CA GLU A 55 -5.21 -3.62 -2.35
C GLU A 55 -6.22 -3.38 -1.25
N SER A 56 -7.43 -3.03 -1.66
CA SER A 56 -8.52 -2.81 -0.72
C SER A 56 -8.85 -4.11 -0.03
N ALA A 57 -8.87 -4.08 1.29
CA ALA A 57 -9.16 -5.28 2.09
C ALA A 57 -10.66 -5.51 2.22
#